data_748f07148f7c8cd4030f65b41c203c51
#
_entry.id   748f07148f7c8cd4030f65b41c203c51
#
_cell.length_a   1.000
_cell.length_b   1.000
_cell.length_c   1.000
_cell.angle_alpha   90.00
_cell.angle_beta   90.00
_cell.angle_gamma   90.00
#
_symmetry.space_group_name_H-M   'P 1'
#
loop_
_entity.id
_entity.type
_entity.pdbx_description
1 polymer ?
#
loop_
_entity_poly.entity_id
_entity_poly.type
_entity_poly.pdbx_seq_one_letter_code
_entity_poly.pdbx_strand_id
1 'polypeptide(L)'
;EISECLVGSEMCIRDSYNVDKAYIYVNNVEYPMTKIKAVGVFDYYEAEIKVNNDKLYYYFKVETGKVVCYYNQIGAIKELNTYYNFQIMPGFKTPDWAKGAVMYQIFADRFCDGDKSNNVLDDEYSYIGEHVCQVKDWDKYPANMGVREFYGGDLQGVLDKLDYLQELGVEVIYFNPLFVSPSNHKYDIQDYDYIDPHFGVIVD
;
A
#
# COMPACT_ATOMS: atom_id res chain seq x y z
N GLU A 1 1.01 -17.20 -20.28
CA GLU A 1 0.60 -16.27 -19.22
C GLU A 1 -0.13 -17.06 -18.14
N ILE A 2 0.33 -16.94 -16.89
CA ILE A 2 -0.26 -17.60 -15.74
C ILE A 2 -0.87 -16.51 -14.85
N SER A 3 -2.09 -16.70 -14.37
CA SER A 3 -2.69 -15.84 -13.35
C SER A 3 -3.56 -16.66 -12.40
N GLU A 4 -3.71 -16.21 -11.17
CA GLU A 4 -4.52 -16.87 -10.16
C GLU A 4 -5.88 -16.19 -9.99
N CYS A 5 -6.86 -16.93 -9.50
CA CYS A 5 -8.09 -16.41 -8.95
C CYS A 5 -8.46 -17.18 -7.68
N LEU A 6 -9.10 -16.50 -6.75
CA LEU A 6 -9.55 -17.05 -5.47
C LEU A 6 -11.04 -16.80 -5.32
N VAL A 7 -11.81 -17.86 -5.10
CA VAL A 7 -13.25 -17.80 -4.82
C VAL A 7 -13.56 -18.77 -3.69
N GLY A 8 -13.74 -18.26 -2.50
CA GLY A 8 -14.02 -19.07 -1.30
C GLY A 8 -12.87 -19.99 -0.93
N SER A 9 -13.10 -21.31 -0.86
CA SER A 9 -12.09 -22.36 -0.65
C SER A 9 -11.50 -22.92 -1.95
N GLU A 10 -11.92 -22.39 -3.09
CA GLU A 10 -11.47 -22.80 -4.42
C GLU A 10 -10.24 -21.96 -4.82
N MET A 11 -9.20 -22.64 -5.29
CA MET A 11 -7.99 -22.03 -5.80
C MET A 11 -7.82 -22.35 -7.27
N CYS A 12 -7.75 -21.31 -8.09
CA CYS A 12 -7.72 -21.43 -9.54
C CYS A 12 -6.40 -20.90 -10.10
N ILE A 13 -5.93 -21.54 -11.18
CA ILE A 13 -4.85 -21.04 -12.03
C ILE A 13 -5.30 -21.12 -13.49
N ARG A 14 -4.92 -20.14 -14.30
CA ARG A 14 -5.09 -20.21 -15.75
C ARG A 14 -3.75 -20.23 -16.45
N ASP A 15 -3.62 -21.04 -17.47
CA ASP A 15 -2.43 -21.12 -18.31
C ASP A 15 -2.79 -21.34 -19.78
N SER A 16 -1.82 -21.26 -20.69
CA SER A 16 -1.98 -21.62 -22.09
C SER A 16 -2.29 -23.13 -22.23
N TYR A 17 -2.99 -23.49 -23.29
CA TYR A 17 -3.63 -24.81 -23.51
C TYR A 17 -2.69 -26.00 -23.71
N ASN A 18 -1.42 -25.92 -23.33
CA ASN A 18 -0.41 -26.98 -23.47
C ASN A 18 0.06 -27.56 -22.13
N VAL A 19 -0.70 -27.39 -21.07
CA VAL A 19 -0.39 -27.94 -19.75
C VAL A 19 -0.88 -29.39 -19.65
N ASP A 20 0.01 -30.29 -19.27
CA ASP A 20 -0.33 -31.71 -19.05
C ASP A 20 -0.90 -31.92 -17.66
N LYS A 21 -0.30 -31.27 -16.65
CA LYS A 21 -0.71 -31.37 -15.25
C LYS A 21 -0.50 -30.05 -14.51
N ALA A 22 -1.44 -29.71 -13.66
CA ALA A 22 -1.34 -28.60 -12.73
C ALA A 22 -1.53 -29.09 -11.29
N TYR A 23 -0.76 -28.53 -10.37
CA TYR A 23 -0.83 -28.82 -8.95
C TYR A 23 -0.76 -27.53 -8.16
N ILE A 24 -1.41 -27.50 -7.00
CA ILE A 24 -1.18 -26.50 -5.98
C ILE A 24 -0.55 -27.16 -4.75
N TYR A 25 0.46 -26.53 -4.22
CA TYR A 25 1.10 -26.92 -2.96
C TYR A 25 0.66 -25.94 -1.87
N VAL A 26 0.04 -26.47 -0.82
CA VAL A 26 -0.38 -25.68 0.35
C VAL A 26 0.32 -26.23 1.57
N ASN A 27 1.10 -25.37 2.24
CA ASN A 27 1.97 -25.77 3.37
C ASN A 27 2.79 -27.03 3.07
N ASN A 28 3.36 -27.10 1.85
CA ASN A 28 4.15 -28.21 1.30
C ASN A 28 3.37 -29.52 1.06
N VAL A 29 2.04 -29.52 1.12
CA VAL A 29 1.20 -30.66 0.73
C VAL A 29 0.72 -30.43 -0.71
N GLU A 30 0.93 -31.43 -1.57
CA GLU A 30 0.52 -31.41 -2.97
C GLU A 30 -0.97 -31.74 -3.13
N TYR A 31 -1.66 -30.93 -3.92
CA TYR A 31 -3.03 -31.17 -4.37
C TYR A 31 -3.09 -31.10 -5.89
N PRO A 32 -3.56 -32.17 -6.57
CA PRO A 32 -3.75 -32.13 -8.01
C PRO A 32 -4.92 -31.19 -8.34
N MET A 33 -4.77 -30.46 -9.43
CA MET A 33 -5.80 -29.55 -9.93
C MET A 33 -6.53 -30.15 -11.11
N THR A 34 -7.83 -29.93 -11.21
CA THR A 34 -8.68 -30.40 -12.27
C THR A 34 -8.93 -29.28 -13.28
N LYS A 35 -8.78 -29.57 -14.57
CA LYS A 35 -9.18 -28.64 -15.62
C LYS A 35 -10.71 -28.52 -15.65
N ILE A 36 -11.23 -27.32 -15.42
CA ILE A 36 -12.65 -27.04 -15.33
C ILE A 36 -13.25 -26.44 -16.60
N LYS A 37 -12.46 -25.65 -17.34
CA LYS A 37 -12.90 -25.00 -18.58
C LYS A 37 -11.73 -24.56 -19.45
N ALA A 38 -12.03 -24.28 -20.73
CA ALA A 38 -11.14 -23.60 -21.66
C ALA A 38 -11.86 -22.37 -22.21
N VAL A 39 -11.16 -21.22 -22.24
CA VAL A 39 -11.69 -19.97 -22.78
C VAL A 39 -10.64 -19.30 -23.64
N GLY A 40 -10.89 -19.22 -24.95
CA GLY A 40 -9.88 -18.74 -25.90
C GLY A 40 -8.64 -19.61 -25.90
N VAL A 41 -7.49 -19.03 -25.60
CA VAL A 41 -6.19 -19.73 -25.53
C VAL A 41 -5.82 -20.17 -24.11
N PHE A 42 -6.74 -20.08 -23.15
CA PHE A 42 -6.47 -20.37 -21.75
C PHE A 42 -7.26 -21.57 -21.24
N ASP A 43 -6.58 -22.44 -20.51
CA ASP A 43 -7.15 -23.50 -19.71
C ASP A 43 -7.20 -23.07 -18.24
N TYR A 44 -8.32 -23.41 -17.57
CA TYR A 44 -8.54 -23.08 -16.17
C TYR A 44 -8.54 -24.37 -15.35
N TYR A 45 -7.75 -24.36 -14.30
CA TYR A 45 -7.58 -25.48 -13.37
C TYR A 45 -8.03 -25.06 -11.98
N GLU A 46 -8.62 -25.97 -11.22
CA GLU A 46 -9.17 -25.74 -9.90
C GLU A 46 -8.82 -26.88 -8.94
N ALA A 47 -8.62 -26.56 -7.68
CA ALA A 47 -8.55 -27.52 -6.59
C ALA A 47 -9.31 -26.99 -5.38
N GLU A 48 -10.12 -27.84 -4.74
CA GLU A 48 -10.77 -27.56 -3.49
C GLU A 48 -9.88 -27.97 -2.32
N ILE A 49 -9.61 -27.04 -1.40
CA ILE A 49 -8.72 -27.26 -0.26
C ILE A 49 -9.46 -26.93 1.02
N LYS A 50 -9.57 -27.92 1.92
CA LYS A 50 -10.10 -27.68 3.25
C LYS A 50 -9.09 -26.89 4.07
N VAL A 51 -9.48 -25.69 4.47
CA VAL A 51 -8.66 -24.79 5.27
C VAL A 51 -9.23 -24.67 6.68
N ASN A 52 -8.34 -24.59 7.67
CA ASN A 52 -8.61 -24.12 9.02
C ASN A 52 -8.34 -22.60 9.07
N ASN A 53 -8.41 -21.98 10.25
CA ASN A 53 -8.18 -20.55 10.41
C ASN A 53 -6.68 -20.16 10.43
N ASP A 54 -5.77 -21.10 10.16
CA ASP A 54 -4.34 -20.84 10.15
C ASP A 54 -3.92 -20.19 8.83
N LYS A 55 -2.87 -19.38 8.89
CA LYS A 55 -2.25 -18.79 7.72
C LYS A 55 -1.69 -19.87 6.82
N LEU A 56 -2.04 -19.81 5.53
CA LEU A 56 -1.59 -20.74 4.51
C LEU A 56 -0.57 -20.10 3.60
N TYR A 57 0.43 -20.90 3.19
CA TYR A 57 1.40 -20.55 2.17
C TYR A 57 1.25 -21.50 1.00
N TYR A 58 1.18 -20.98 -0.23
CA TYR A 58 0.96 -21.83 -1.39
C TYR A 58 1.72 -21.33 -2.62
N TYR A 59 1.92 -22.25 -3.55
CA TYR A 59 2.43 -22.00 -4.90
C TYR A 59 1.85 -23.03 -5.86
N PHE A 60 1.91 -22.73 -7.15
CA PHE A 60 1.49 -23.67 -8.18
C PHE A 60 2.69 -24.33 -8.83
N LYS A 61 2.50 -25.58 -9.29
CA LYS A 61 3.43 -26.33 -10.12
C LYS A 61 2.69 -26.77 -11.38
N VAL A 62 3.29 -26.50 -12.53
CA VAL A 62 2.72 -26.83 -13.84
C VAL A 62 3.73 -27.70 -14.58
N GLU A 63 3.25 -28.75 -15.21
CA GLU A 63 4.03 -29.69 -15.99
C GLU A 63 3.57 -29.70 -17.46
N THR A 64 4.53 -29.57 -18.39
CA THR A 64 4.32 -29.62 -19.83
C THR A 64 5.44 -30.48 -20.46
N GLY A 65 5.13 -31.72 -20.87
CA GLY A 65 6.15 -32.69 -21.34
C GLY A 65 7.21 -32.93 -20.26
N LYS A 66 8.46 -32.53 -20.55
CA LYS A 66 9.58 -32.64 -19.59
C LYS A 66 9.86 -31.34 -18.82
N VAL A 67 9.10 -30.30 -19.09
CA VAL A 67 9.29 -29.00 -18.46
C VAL A 67 8.42 -28.90 -17.20
N VAL A 68 9.03 -28.49 -16.10
CA VAL A 68 8.35 -28.15 -14.85
C VAL A 68 8.54 -26.66 -14.59
N CYS A 69 7.47 -26.00 -14.26
CA CYS A 69 7.45 -24.58 -13.91
C CYS A 69 6.70 -24.40 -12.60
N TYR A 70 7.21 -23.51 -11.76
CA TYR A 70 6.54 -23.08 -10.52
C TYR A 70 6.01 -21.66 -10.70
N TYR A 71 4.90 -21.36 -10.04
CA TYR A 71 4.32 -20.02 -10.05
C TYR A 71 4.01 -19.55 -8.64
N ASN A 72 4.57 -18.40 -8.26
CA ASN A 72 4.37 -17.74 -6.99
C ASN A 72 4.38 -16.20 -7.17
N GLN A 73 4.56 -15.41 -6.12
CA GLN A 73 4.51 -13.94 -6.17
C GLN A 73 5.47 -13.28 -7.18
N ILE A 74 6.59 -13.91 -7.49
CA ILE A 74 7.55 -13.40 -8.49
C ILE A 74 7.26 -13.89 -9.91
N GLY A 75 6.16 -14.63 -10.12
CA GLY A 75 5.74 -15.14 -11.43
C GLY A 75 6.21 -16.56 -11.71
N ALA A 76 6.33 -16.90 -13.00
CA ALA A 76 6.71 -18.23 -13.46
C ALA A 76 8.23 -18.42 -13.40
N ILE A 77 8.68 -19.44 -12.67
CA ILE A 77 10.09 -19.74 -12.39
C ILE A 77 10.41 -21.22 -12.57
N LYS A 78 11.65 -21.55 -12.91
CA LYS A 78 12.11 -22.95 -13.05
C LYS A 78 12.58 -23.56 -11.74
N GLU A 79 13.14 -22.74 -10.85
CA GLU A 79 13.65 -23.15 -9.54
C GLU A 79 12.80 -22.48 -8.46
N LEU A 80 12.16 -23.30 -7.61
CA LEU A 80 11.27 -22.81 -6.58
C LEU A 80 12.02 -22.05 -5.49
N ASN A 81 11.59 -20.81 -5.22
CA ASN A 81 11.97 -20.06 -4.03
C ASN A 81 10.73 -19.84 -3.15
N THR A 82 10.65 -20.60 -2.08
CA THR A 82 9.51 -20.63 -1.16
C THR A 82 9.32 -19.33 -0.34
N TYR A 83 10.32 -18.45 -0.30
CA TYR A 83 10.20 -17.14 0.33
C TYR A 83 9.08 -16.29 -0.33
N TYR A 84 8.87 -16.48 -1.63
CA TYR A 84 7.87 -15.78 -2.41
C TYR A 84 6.56 -16.56 -2.60
N ASN A 85 6.27 -17.53 -1.74
CA ASN A 85 4.98 -18.21 -1.79
C ASN A 85 3.83 -17.22 -1.57
N PHE A 86 2.71 -17.44 -2.26
CA PHE A 86 1.46 -16.74 -1.96
C PHE A 86 1.02 -17.04 -0.54
N GLN A 87 0.24 -16.14 0.04
CA GLN A 87 -0.25 -16.26 1.41
C GLN A 87 -1.76 -16.00 1.45
N ILE A 88 -2.47 -16.82 2.19
CA ILE A 88 -3.88 -16.62 2.51
C ILE A 88 -4.03 -16.68 4.03
N MET A 89 -4.86 -15.82 4.55
CA MET A 89 -5.33 -15.84 5.93
C MET A 89 -6.85 -16.14 5.91
N PRO A 90 -7.24 -17.42 6.05
CA PRO A 90 -8.65 -17.78 6.10
C PRO A 90 -9.37 -17.03 7.23
N GLY A 91 -10.60 -16.61 7.00
CA GLY A 91 -11.37 -15.87 8.00
C GLY A 91 -10.95 -14.41 8.19
N PHE A 92 -9.96 -13.89 7.42
CA PHE A 92 -9.68 -12.46 7.44
C PHE A 92 -10.91 -11.66 7.01
N LYS A 93 -11.29 -10.71 7.84
CA LYS A 93 -12.41 -9.80 7.55
C LYS A 93 -11.90 -8.37 7.62
N THR A 94 -12.09 -7.64 6.55
CA THR A 94 -11.97 -6.18 6.59
C THR A 94 -13.02 -5.64 7.57
N PRO A 95 -12.66 -4.78 8.51
CA PRO A 95 -13.61 -4.11 9.38
C PRO A 95 -14.74 -3.44 8.57
N ASP A 96 -15.98 -3.55 9.05
CA ASP A 96 -17.12 -3.06 8.27
C ASP A 96 -17.09 -1.54 8.05
N TRP A 97 -16.53 -0.78 9.01
CA TRP A 97 -16.33 0.65 8.87
C TRP A 97 -15.38 1.04 7.73
N ALA A 98 -14.42 0.17 7.36
CA ALA A 98 -13.45 0.45 6.30
C ALA A 98 -14.02 0.16 4.88
N LYS A 99 -15.12 -0.59 4.80
CA LYS A 99 -15.72 -0.96 3.52
C LYS A 99 -16.52 0.19 2.95
N GLY A 100 -15.98 0.80 1.88
CA GLY A 100 -16.62 1.94 1.23
C GLY A 100 -16.37 3.28 1.91
N ALA A 101 -15.53 3.33 2.97
CA ALA A 101 -15.17 4.57 3.64
C ALA A 101 -14.46 5.55 2.70
N VAL A 102 -14.85 6.81 2.77
CA VAL A 102 -14.17 7.90 2.06
C VAL A 102 -12.91 8.28 2.83
N MET A 103 -11.75 8.03 2.23
CA MET A 103 -10.46 8.33 2.81
C MET A 103 -9.87 9.58 2.16
N TYR A 104 -9.42 10.54 2.99
CA TYR A 104 -8.78 11.77 2.54
C TYR A 104 -7.33 11.82 3.02
N GLN A 105 -6.39 11.91 2.09
CA GLN A 105 -4.97 12.05 2.42
C GLN A 105 -4.62 13.52 2.59
N ILE A 106 -4.00 13.88 3.73
CA ILE A 106 -3.57 15.24 4.03
C ILE A 106 -2.05 15.35 3.96
N PHE A 107 -1.57 16.24 3.10
CA PHE A 107 -0.22 16.78 3.14
C PHE A 107 -0.27 18.05 4.04
N ALA A 108 0.11 17.91 5.32
CA ALA A 108 -0.15 18.92 6.33
C ALA A 108 0.37 20.32 5.93
N ASP A 109 1.63 20.45 5.52
CA ASP A 109 2.23 21.72 5.07
C ASP A 109 1.40 22.46 4.00
N ARG A 110 0.62 21.72 3.19
CA ARG A 110 -0.13 22.25 2.04
C ARG A 110 -1.63 22.24 2.23
N PHE A 111 -2.11 22.06 3.46
CA PHE A 111 -3.55 21.93 3.72
C PHE A 111 -4.19 23.20 4.29
N CYS A 112 -3.76 23.64 5.46
CA CYS A 112 -4.26 24.87 6.10
C CYS A 112 -3.26 25.33 7.17
N ASP A 113 -2.90 26.62 7.16
CA ASP A 113 -2.08 27.29 8.15
C ASP A 113 -2.99 27.78 9.29
N GLY A 114 -3.02 27.06 10.41
CA GLY A 114 -3.86 27.35 11.58
C GLY A 114 -3.14 28.14 12.66
N ASP A 115 -1.84 27.84 12.88
CA ASP A 115 -1.00 28.52 13.86
C ASP A 115 0.25 29.09 13.21
N LYS A 116 0.22 30.35 12.85
CA LYS A 116 1.36 31.04 12.21
C LYS A 116 2.60 31.14 13.06
N SER A 117 2.51 30.88 14.36
CA SER A 117 3.64 30.97 15.27
C SER A 117 4.61 29.79 15.14
N ASN A 118 4.15 28.68 14.57
CA ASN A 118 4.96 27.47 14.34
C ASN A 118 5.53 27.35 12.91
N ASN A 119 5.22 28.30 12.02
CA ASN A 119 5.66 28.25 10.63
C ASN A 119 7.18 28.26 10.50
N VAL A 120 7.72 27.49 9.54
CA VAL A 120 9.12 27.56 9.15
C VAL A 120 9.46 28.96 8.65
N LEU A 121 10.53 29.53 9.18
CA LEU A 121 10.99 30.86 8.78
C LEU A 121 11.97 30.80 7.60
N ASP A 122 12.08 31.91 6.87
CA ASP A 122 13.10 32.02 5.84
C ASP A 122 14.48 31.84 6.46
N ASP A 123 15.33 31.02 5.83
CA ASP A 123 16.71 30.73 6.25
C ASP A 123 16.86 30.05 7.63
N GLU A 124 15.79 29.49 8.19
CA GLU A 124 15.82 28.87 9.52
C GLU A 124 16.82 27.72 9.60
N TYR A 125 16.91 26.91 8.54
CA TYR A 125 17.91 25.85 8.40
C TYR A 125 18.21 25.58 6.93
N SER A 126 19.16 24.68 6.67
CA SER A 126 19.53 24.25 5.31
C SER A 126 19.13 22.80 5.07
N TYR A 127 18.57 22.50 3.89
CA TYR A 127 18.23 21.17 3.45
C TYR A 127 18.63 20.96 1.99
N ILE A 128 19.34 19.87 1.70
CA ILE A 128 19.90 19.56 0.36
C ILE A 128 20.72 20.75 -0.20
N GLY A 129 21.62 21.30 0.62
CA GLY A 129 22.60 22.30 0.20
C GLY A 129 22.10 23.73 0.02
N GLU A 130 20.81 24.01 0.30
CA GLU A 130 20.22 25.36 0.23
C GLU A 130 19.30 25.61 1.43
N HIS A 131 18.99 26.88 1.66
CA HIS A 131 18.13 27.29 2.76
C HIS A 131 16.66 26.99 2.49
N VAL A 132 15.91 26.73 3.56
CA VAL A 132 14.45 26.63 3.52
C VAL A 132 13.83 28.00 3.39
N CYS A 133 12.61 28.10 2.88
CA CYS A 133 11.89 29.35 2.75
C CYS A 133 10.39 29.19 3.03
N GLN A 134 9.81 30.23 3.61
CA GLN A 134 8.37 30.34 3.81
C GLN A 134 7.68 30.85 2.55
N VAL A 135 6.64 30.16 2.10
CA VAL A 135 5.79 30.58 0.99
C VAL A 135 4.60 31.36 1.57
N LYS A 136 4.52 32.65 1.30
CA LYS A 136 3.45 33.56 1.78
C LYS A 136 2.22 33.58 0.86
N ASP A 137 2.45 33.31 -0.42
CA ASP A 137 1.40 33.25 -1.43
C ASP A 137 1.02 31.79 -1.69
N TRP A 138 -0.11 31.37 -1.15
CA TRP A 138 -0.61 30.00 -1.28
C TRP A 138 -1.04 29.62 -2.71
N ASP A 139 -1.28 30.61 -3.58
CA ASP A 139 -1.60 30.40 -5.00
C ASP A 139 -0.32 30.23 -5.85
N LYS A 140 0.87 30.42 -5.28
CA LYS A 140 2.13 30.21 -5.98
C LYS A 140 2.34 28.74 -6.32
N TYR A 141 2.69 28.46 -7.57
CA TYR A 141 3.15 27.12 -7.96
C TYR A 141 4.46 26.74 -7.26
N PRO A 142 4.59 25.49 -6.76
CA PRO A 142 5.84 25.00 -6.17
C PRO A 142 7.01 25.09 -7.15
N ALA A 143 8.21 25.40 -6.67
CA ALA A 143 9.44 25.33 -7.46
C ALA A 143 9.78 23.88 -7.85
N ASN A 144 10.70 23.69 -8.82
CA ASN A 144 11.17 22.37 -9.23
C ASN A 144 11.79 21.55 -8.08
N MET A 145 12.41 22.20 -7.09
CA MET A 145 12.90 21.62 -5.85
C MET A 145 12.09 22.12 -4.65
N GLY A 146 10.75 22.06 -4.77
CA GLY A 146 9.80 22.58 -3.81
C GLY A 146 9.79 21.90 -2.45
N VAL A 147 10.67 20.93 -2.18
CA VAL A 147 10.80 20.24 -0.88
C VAL A 147 11.28 21.14 0.26
N ARG A 148 11.83 22.32 -0.08
CA ARG A 148 12.31 23.36 0.86
C ARG A 148 11.33 24.54 0.99
N GLU A 149 10.25 24.55 0.23
CA GLU A 149 9.22 25.57 0.29
C GLU A 149 8.11 25.15 1.27
N PHE A 150 7.97 25.89 2.35
CA PHE A 150 6.99 25.62 3.41
C PHE A 150 5.83 26.61 3.32
N TYR A 151 4.62 26.09 3.24
CA TYR A 151 3.38 26.89 3.19
C TYR A 151 2.80 27.12 4.58
N GLY A 152 3.29 26.40 5.58
CA GLY A 152 2.91 26.59 6.97
C GLY A 152 1.62 25.89 7.37
N GLY A 153 1.10 24.96 6.58
CA GLY A 153 0.01 24.12 7.02
C GLY A 153 0.42 23.22 8.19
N ASP A 154 -0.49 23.07 9.17
CA ASP A 154 -0.23 22.43 10.45
C ASP A 154 -1.44 21.62 10.97
N LEU A 155 -1.30 20.99 12.14
CA LEU A 155 -2.38 20.23 12.77
C LEU A 155 -3.52 21.12 13.28
N GLN A 156 -3.23 22.36 13.69
CA GLN A 156 -4.28 23.33 14.05
C GLN A 156 -5.15 23.66 12.83
N GLY A 157 -4.53 23.88 11.67
CA GLY A 157 -5.24 24.09 10.41
C GLY A 157 -6.10 22.88 10.00
N VAL A 158 -5.65 21.65 10.29
CA VAL A 158 -6.50 20.46 10.10
C VAL A 158 -7.70 20.49 11.04
N LEU A 159 -7.50 20.83 12.31
CA LEU A 159 -8.60 20.97 13.29
C LEU A 159 -9.62 22.02 12.82
N ASP A 160 -9.16 23.15 12.33
CA ASP A 160 -10.01 24.25 11.84
C ASP A 160 -10.81 23.85 10.59
N LYS A 161 -10.41 22.79 9.90
CA LYS A 161 -11.04 22.25 8.68
C LYS A 161 -11.82 20.95 8.88
N LEU A 162 -12.02 20.50 10.13
CA LEU A 162 -12.75 19.24 10.37
C LEU A 162 -14.19 19.31 9.87
N ASP A 163 -14.89 20.44 10.05
CA ASP A 163 -16.26 20.60 9.55
C ASP A 163 -16.31 20.49 8.02
N TYR A 164 -15.35 21.09 7.32
CA TYR A 164 -15.21 20.95 5.86
C TYR A 164 -15.01 19.50 5.45
N LEU A 165 -14.13 18.76 6.13
CA LEU A 165 -13.88 17.35 5.84
C LEU A 165 -15.14 16.49 6.12
N GLN A 166 -15.88 16.81 7.19
CA GLN A 166 -17.14 16.15 7.51
C GLN A 166 -18.22 16.42 6.45
N GLU A 167 -18.38 17.66 6.01
CA GLU A 167 -19.32 18.01 4.93
C GLU A 167 -18.98 17.34 3.60
N LEU A 168 -17.69 17.10 3.35
CA LEU A 168 -17.21 16.34 2.17
C LEU A 168 -17.50 14.84 2.30
N GLY A 169 -17.91 14.36 3.48
CA GLY A 169 -18.20 12.96 3.74
C GLY A 169 -16.95 12.13 4.03
N VAL A 170 -15.86 12.73 4.50
CA VAL A 170 -14.64 12.02 4.88
C VAL A 170 -14.86 11.26 6.18
N GLU A 171 -14.54 9.97 6.16
CA GLU A 171 -14.65 9.07 7.32
C GLU A 171 -13.29 8.66 7.87
N VAL A 172 -12.24 8.77 7.04
CA VAL A 172 -10.86 8.42 7.43
C VAL A 172 -9.89 9.48 6.94
N ILE A 173 -9.09 10.02 7.85
CA ILE A 173 -7.98 10.90 7.52
C ILE A 173 -6.68 10.09 7.51
N TYR A 174 -5.93 10.20 6.42
CA TYR A 174 -4.59 9.64 6.29
C TYR A 174 -3.58 10.79 6.17
N PHE A 175 -2.68 10.91 7.12
CA PHE A 175 -1.64 11.93 7.04
C PHE A 175 -0.42 11.47 6.26
N ASN A 176 0.20 12.36 5.47
CA ASN A 176 1.62 12.25 5.20
C ASN A 176 2.37 12.24 6.54
N PRO A 177 3.64 11.76 6.59
CA PRO A 177 4.35 11.71 7.86
C PRO A 177 4.31 13.05 8.61
N LEU A 178 4.14 12.98 9.94
CA LEU A 178 4.05 14.16 10.81
C LEU A 178 5.29 14.33 11.70
N PHE A 179 6.21 13.38 11.66
CA PHE A 179 7.38 13.33 12.53
C PHE A 179 8.48 14.30 12.11
N VAL A 180 9.42 14.57 13.01
CA VAL A 180 10.55 15.48 12.77
C VAL A 180 11.30 15.12 11.49
N SER A 181 11.35 16.06 10.56
CA SER A 181 11.97 15.89 9.25
C SER A 181 12.30 17.23 8.60
N PRO A 182 13.41 17.37 7.86
CA PRO A 182 13.84 18.63 7.27
C PRO A 182 13.07 19.03 6.02
N SER A 183 12.34 18.11 5.37
CA SER A 183 11.52 18.41 4.20
C SER A 183 10.10 18.81 4.57
N ASN A 184 9.42 19.52 3.67
CA ASN A 184 8.01 19.84 3.85
C ASN A 184 7.09 18.59 3.80
N HIS A 185 7.46 17.56 3.03
CA HIS A 185 6.69 16.33 2.89
C HIS A 185 6.90 15.31 4.02
N LYS A 186 7.94 15.49 4.83
CA LYS A 186 8.28 14.68 6.02
C LYS A 186 8.53 13.18 5.77
N TYR A 187 8.77 12.72 4.54
CA TYR A 187 9.09 11.30 4.25
C TYR A 187 10.54 10.91 4.61
N ASP A 188 11.42 11.88 4.86
CA ASP A 188 12.81 11.72 5.29
C ASP A 188 12.94 11.91 6.82
N ILE A 189 12.14 11.14 7.57
CA ILE A 189 12.01 11.22 9.01
C ILE A 189 13.36 11.02 9.70
N GLN A 190 13.71 11.93 10.60
CA GLN A 190 14.92 11.89 11.41
C GLN A 190 14.64 11.38 12.83
N ASP A 191 13.44 11.61 13.34
CA ASP A 191 13.03 11.22 14.69
C ASP A 191 11.56 10.81 14.67
N TYR A 192 11.27 9.58 15.10
CA TYR A 192 9.92 9.04 15.18
C TYR A 192 9.24 9.25 16.54
N ASP A 193 10.00 9.73 17.53
CA ASP A 193 9.48 9.91 18.89
C ASP A 193 8.70 11.23 19.04
N TYR A 194 8.92 12.17 18.12
CA TYR A 194 8.33 13.53 18.20
C TYR A 194 7.62 13.93 16.91
N ILE A 195 6.46 14.60 17.09
CA ILE A 195 5.83 15.36 16.02
C ILE A 195 6.74 16.54 15.65
N ASP A 196 6.82 16.86 14.36
CA ASP A 196 7.60 18.03 13.90
C ASP A 196 7.04 19.30 14.56
N PRO A 197 7.85 20.14 15.20
CA PRO A 197 7.40 21.32 15.91
C PRO A 197 6.66 22.33 15.03
N HIS A 198 6.92 22.33 13.71
CA HIS A 198 6.20 23.17 12.75
C HIS A 198 4.80 22.65 12.42
N PHE A 199 4.43 21.46 12.89
CA PHE A 199 3.06 20.94 12.81
C PHE A 199 2.28 21.06 14.11
N GLY A 200 2.94 21.42 15.19
CA GLY A 200 2.36 21.60 16.52
C GLY A 200 3.13 20.88 17.59
N VAL A 201 2.74 21.10 18.83
CA VAL A 201 3.29 20.44 20.01
C VAL A 201 2.20 19.60 20.67
N ILE A 202 2.56 18.44 21.20
CA ILE A 202 1.66 17.69 22.07
C ILE A 202 1.62 18.46 23.40
N VAL A 203 0.44 19.00 23.71
CA VAL A 203 0.15 19.59 25.02
C VAL A 203 -0.55 18.50 25.82
N ASP A 204 0.10 18.06 26.92
CA ASP A 204 -0.47 17.08 27.87
C ASP A 204 -1.71 17.60 28.60
#